data_0e44d61d97572dfa4a20092e2b92c4d3
#
_entry.id   0e44d61d97572dfa4a20092e2b92c4d3
#
_cell.length_a   1.000
_cell.length_b   1.000
_cell.length_c   1.000
_cell.angle_alpha   90.00
_cell.angle_beta   90.00
_cell.angle_gamma   90.00
#
_symmetry.space_group_name_H-M   'P 1'
#
loop_
_entity.id
_entity.type
_entity.pdbx_description
1 polymer ?
#
loop_
_entity_poly.entity_id
_entity_poly.type
_entity_poly.pdbx_seq_one_letter_code
_entity_poly.pdbx_strand_id
1 'polypeptide(L)'
;MYSHFYRTNFLKVKDFMEAFGQEVKKEPDWPDEKTVNMRIDLIHEEFDELKQAVYGKDGTLVDVADALSDILYVVYGAAHSFGIDIDECLKMTTKWVNRLNVK
;
A
#
# COMPACT_ATOMS: atom_id res chain seq x y z
N MET A 1 -22.87 2.54 -8.89
CA MET A 1 -23.21 2.88 -7.51
C MET A 1 -22.80 1.78 -6.53
N TYR A 2 -23.24 0.57 -6.70
CA TYR A 2 -22.85 -0.53 -5.82
C TYR A 2 -21.39 -0.90 -5.90
N SER A 3 -20.73 -0.62 -7.01
CA SER A 3 -19.31 -0.89 -7.17
C SER A 3 -18.43 -0.20 -6.11
N HIS A 4 -18.91 0.94 -5.56
CA HIS A 4 -18.14 1.63 -4.52
C HIS A 4 -18.01 0.81 -3.22
N PHE A 5 -19.02 0.02 -2.90
CA PHE A 5 -19.00 -0.79 -1.68
C PHE A 5 -18.10 -2.02 -1.81
N TYR A 6 -17.87 -2.45 -3.04
CA TYR A 6 -17.11 -3.68 -3.31
C TYR A 6 -15.73 -3.43 -3.91
N ARG A 7 -15.35 -2.17 -4.05
CA ARG A 7 -14.02 -1.85 -4.56
C ARG A 7 -12.99 -2.18 -3.49
N THR A 8 -11.90 -2.81 -3.90
CA THR A 8 -10.78 -3.09 -3.01
C THR A 8 -10.09 -1.79 -2.61
N ASN A 9 -9.31 -1.86 -1.56
CA ASN A 9 -8.50 -0.71 -1.14
C ASN A 9 -7.54 -0.28 -2.23
N PHE A 10 -6.97 -1.22 -2.96
CA PHE A 10 -6.11 -0.95 -4.09
C PHE A 10 -6.80 -0.07 -5.13
N LEU A 11 -8.04 -0.40 -5.49
CA LEU A 11 -8.80 0.38 -6.46
C LEU A 11 -9.23 1.74 -5.92
N LYS A 12 -9.52 1.83 -4.63
CA LYS A 12 -9.84 3.12 -4.00
C LYS A 12 -8.64 4.07 -4.03
N VAL A 13 -7.44 3.54 -3.80
CA VAL A 13 -6.22 4.35 -3.88
C VAL A 13 -5.98 4.80 -5.32
N LYS A 14 -6.26 3.94 -6.31
CA LYS A 14 -6.20 4.32 -7.72
C LYS A 14 -7.09 5.52 -8.01
N ASP A 15 -8.34 5.46 -7.56
CA ASP A 15 -9.29 6.56 -7.77
C ASP A 15 -8.77 7.85 -7.16
N PHE A 16 -8.23 7.78 -5.96
CA PHE A 16 -7.66 8.94 -5.28
C PHE A 16 -6.48 9.52 -6.06
N MET A 17 -5.56 8.67 -6.50
CA MET A 17 -4.40 9.12 -7.28
C MET A 17 -4.82 9.80 -8.57
N GLU A 18 -5.77 9.21 -9.29
CA GLU A 18 -6.28 9.80 -10.55
C GLU A 18 -6.97 11.12 -10.29
N ALA A 19 -7.74 11.23 -9.22
CA ALA A 19 -8.41 12.47 -8.86
C ALA A 19 -7.42 13.61 -8.60
N PHE A 20 -6.23 13.29 -8.09
CA PHE A 20 -5.18 14.29 -7.83
C PHE A 20 -4.16 14.39 -8.96
N GLY A 21 -4.44 13.81 -10.11
CA GLY A 21 -3.58 13.93 -11.29
C GLY A 21 -2.28 13.16 -11.21
N GLN A 22 -2.19 12.17 -10.34
CA GLN A 22 -1.02 11.32 -10.23
C GLN A 22 -1.09 10.20 -11.27
N GLU A 23 0.05 9.83 -11.83
CA GLU A 23 0.09 8.78 -12.83
C GLU A 23 -0.18 7.41 -12.23
N VAL A 24 -1.11 6.68 -12.84
CA VAL A 24 -1.38 5.28 -12.53
C VAL A 24 -1.05 4.47 -13.78
N LYS A 25 -0.04 3.63 -13.71
CA LYS A 25 0.34 2.81 -14.86
C LYS A 25 -0.67 1.68 -15.06
N LYS A 26 -0.98 1.40 -16.31
CA LYS A 26 -1.92 0.33 -16.68
C LYS A 26 -1.25 -1.02 -16.83
N GLU A 27 0.06 -1.02 -17.04
CA GLU A 27 0.84 -2.22 -17.22
C GLU A 27 2.13 -2.12 -16.40
N PRO A 28 2.68 -3.25 -15.95
CA PRO A 28 3.92 -3.23 -15.19
C PRO A 28 5.05 -2.57 -15.96
N ASP A 29 5.66 -1.58 -15.35
CA ASP A 29 6.79 -0.87 -15.93
C ASP A 29 7.48 -0.07 -14.83
N TRP A 30 8.74 0.24 -15.05
CA TRP A 30 9.51 1.07 -14.14
C TRP A 30 9.05 2.53 -14.23
N PRO A 31 8.73 3.17 -13.10
CA PRO A 31 8.54 4.62 -13.10
C PRO A 31 9.88 5.33 -13.32
N ASP A 32 9.84 6.64 -13.50
CA ASP A 32 11.07 7.40 -13.54
C ASP A 32 11.76 7.40 -12.17
N GLU A 33 13.04 7.75 -12.15
CA GLU A 33 13.85 7.71 -10.94
C GLU A 33 13.26 8.58 -9.82
N LYS A 34 12.76 9.74 -10.17
CA LYS A 34 12.14 10.66 -9.19
C LYS A 34 10.94 10.01 -8.51
N THR A 35 10.09 9.35 -9.29
CA THR A 35 8.92 8.67 -8.76
C THR A 35 9.31 7.48 -7.90
N VAL A 36 10.29 6.69 -8.33
CA VAL A 36 10.80 5.56 -7.55
C VAL A 36 11.28 6.05 -6.18
N ASN A 37 12.12 7.08 -6.18
CA ASN A 37 12.67 7.63 -4.94
C ASN A 37 11.58 8.18 -4.03
N MET A 38 10.59 8.86 -4.59
CA MET A 38 9.47 9.40 -3.83
C MET A 38 8.68 8.27 -3.16
N ARG A 39 8.40 7.18 -3.89
CA ARG A 39 7.65 6.06 -3.33
C ARG A 39 8.41 5.35 -2.22
N ILE A 40 9.71 5.17 -2.39
CA ILE A 40 10.56 4.58 -1.36
C ILE A 40 10.57 5.47 -0.11
N ASP A 41 10.73 6.77 -0.29
CA ASP A 41 10.76 7.73 0.83
C ASP A 41 9.45 7.71 1.61
N LEU A 42 8.31 7.65 0.92
CA LEU A 42 7.01 7.61 1.58
C LEU A 42 6.86 6.35 2.44
N ILE A 43 7.27 5.20 1.92
CA ILE A 43 7.21 3.95 2.67
C ILE A 43 8.14 4.02 3.88
N HIS A 44 9.32 4.58 3.71
CA HIS A 44 10.28 4.74 4.79
C HIS A 44 9.73 5.65 5.90
N GLU A 45 9.14 6.77 5.55
CA GLU A 45 8.53 7.68 6.51
C GLU A 45 7.44 7.00 7.32
N GLU A 46 6.57 6.25 6.67
CA GLU A 46 5.49 5.56 7.37
C GLU A 46 6.00 4.43 8.26
N PHE A 47 7.07 3.77 7.84
CA PHE A 47 7.73 2.78 8.68
C PHE A 47 8.30 3.42 9.94
N ASP A 48 8.93 4.58 9.82
CA ASP A 48 9.45 5.31 10.98
C ASP A 48 8.33 5.71 11.94
N GLU A 49 7.18 6.13 11.43
CA GLU A 49 6.02 6.44 12.26
C GLU A 49 5.51 5.21 13.00
N LEU A 50 5.51 4.04 12.34
CA LEU A 50 5.15 2.80 13.01
C LEU A 50 6.10 2.50 14.16
N LYS A 51 7.39 2.66 13.95
CA LYS A 51 8.38 2.44 15.01
C LYS A 51 8.14 3.39 16.19
N GLN A 52 7.83 4.65 15.92
CA GLN A 52 7.50 5.61 16.97
C GLN A 52 6.25 5.19 17.75
N ALA A 53 5.24 4.71 17.04
CA ALA A 53 4.00 4.28 17.68
C ALA A 53 4.20 3.06 18.58
N VAL A 54 5.08 2.14 18.19
CA VAL A 54 5.33 0.89 18.92
C VAL A 54 6.35 1.09 20.05
N TYR A 55 7.43 1.78 19.77
CA TYR A 55 8.56 1.88 20.70
C TYR A 55 8.62 3.20 21.45
N GLY A 56 7.82 4.19 21.05
CA GLY A 56 7.78 5.48 21.73
C GLY A 56 7.06 5.37 23.07
N LYS A 57 7.37 6.28 23.99
CA LYS A 57 6.79 6.27 25.34
C LYS A 57 5.28 6.50 25.34
N ASP A 58 4.81 7.33 24.42
CA ASP A 58 3.41 7.78 24.41
C ASP A 58 2.59 7.13 23.30
N GLY A 59 3.14 6.08 22.70
CA GLY A 59 2.44 5.37 21.61
C GLY A 59 1.22 4.63 22.12
N THR A 60 0.12 4.73 21.37
CA THR A 60 -1.13 4.05 21.66
C THR A 60 -1.47 3.07 20.53
N LEU A 61 -2.42 2.18 20.79
CA LEU A 61 -2.90 1.27 19.75
C LEU A 61 -3.56 2.04 18.60
N VAL A 62 -4.15 3.20 18.88
CA VAL A 62 -4.69 4.06 17.82
C VAL A 62 -3.56 4.55 16.91
N ASP A 63 -2.44 4.96 17.49
CA ASP A 63 -1.27 5.39 16.71
C ASP A 63 -0.71 4.26 15.86
N VAL A 64 -0.69 3.04 16.40
CA VAL A 64 -0.27 1.85 15.64
C VAL A 64 -1.21 1.60 14.47
N ALA A 65 -2.53 1.67 14.71
CA ALA A 65 -3.52 1.47 13.65
C ALA A 65 -3.37 2.51 12.54
N ASP A 66 -3.18 3.78 12.91
CA ASP A 66 -2.96 4.85 11.94
C ASP A 66 -1.70 4.61 11.11
N ALA A 67 -0.60 4.24 11.76
CA ALA A 67 0.66 3.99 11.08
C ALA A 67 0.54 2.80 10.12
N LEU A 68 -0.09 1.71 10.54
CA LEU A 68 -0.29 0.54 9.68
C LEU A 68 -1.18 0.87 8.48
N SER A 69 -2.23 1.67 8.69
CA SER A 69 -3.11 2.11 7.60
C SER A 69 -2.34 2.97 6.59
N ASP A 70 -1.50 3.86 7.08
CA ASP A 70 -0.70 4.74 6.23
C ASP A 70 0.33 3.93 5.43
N ILE A 71 0.92 2.90 6.03
CA ILE A 71 1.83 1.99 5.31
C ILE A 71 1.08 1.32 4.14
N LEU A 72 -0.11 0.80 4.39
CA LEU A 72 -0.91 0.19 3.32
C LEU A 72 -1.20 1.19 2.21
N TYR A 73 -1.57 2.41 2.57
CA TYR A 73 -1.88 3.44 1.59
C TYR A 73 -0.68 3.72 0.67
N VAL A 74 0.51 3.93 1.25
CA VAL A 74 1.69 4.25 0.44
C VAL A 74 2.19 3.05 -0.36
N VAL A 75 1.98 1.82 0.14
CA VAL A 75 2.30 0.60 -0.60
C VAL A 75 1.38 0.46 -1.82
N TYR A 76 0.09 0.67 -1.66
CA TYR A 76 -0.84 0.67 -2.80
C TYR A 76 -0.45 1.74 -3.82
N GLY A 77 -0.09 2.93 -3.35
CA GLY A 77 0.36 3.99 -4.24
C GLY A 77 1.61 3.61 -5.03
N ALA A 78 2.57 2.97 -4.37
CA ALA A 78 3.76 2.47 -5.04
C ALA A 78 3.40 1.42 -6.10
N ALA A 79 2.51 0.48 -5.78
CA ALA A 79 2.08 -0.54 -6.73
C ALA A 79 1.49 0.10 -7.99
N HIS A 80 0.65 1.13 -7.84
CA HIS A 80 0.08 1.83 -8.99
C HIS A 80 1.16 2.54 -9.82
N SER A 81 2.17 3.10 -9.17
CA SER A 81 3.27 3.75 -9.88
C SER A 81 4.07 2.76 -10.73
N PHE A 82 4.18 1.52 -10.29
CA PHE A 82 4.87 0.45 -11.02
C PHE A 82 3.94 -0.34 -11.94
N GLY A 83 2.63 -0.07 -11.91
CA GLY A 83 1.66 -0.82 -12.71
C GLY A 83 1.48 -2.26 -12.25
N ILE A 84 1.74 -2.54 -10.99
CA ILE A 84 1.63 -3.88 -10.42
C ILE A 84 0.27 -4.05 -9.77
N ASP A 85 -0.44 -5.12 -10.15
CA ASP A 85 -1.70 -5.49 -9.50
C ASP A 85 -1.37 -6.23 -8.20
N ILE A 86 -1.26 -5.45 -7.12
CA ILE A 86 -0.85 -5.99 -5.83
C ILE A 86 -1.93 -6.90 -5.22
N ASP A 87 -3.20 -6.72 -5.58
CA ASP A 87 -4.27 -7.61 -5.14
C ASP A 87 -4.04 -9.03 -5.65
N GLU A 88 -3.64 -9.16 -6.91
CA GLU A 88 -3.31 -10.46 -7.49
C GLU A 88 -2.07 -11.07 -6.83
N CYS A 89 -1.07 -10.26 -6.56
CA CYS A 89 0.13 -10.72 -5.86
C CYS A 89 -0.20 -11.25 -4.47
N LEU A 90 -1.08 -10.56 -3.75
CA LEU A 90 -1.51 -10.99 -2.43
C LEU A 90 -2.27 -12.32 -2.45
N LYS A 91 -3.06 -12.55 -3.49
CA LYS A 91 -3.74 -13.84 -3.64
C LYS A 91 -2.74 -14.99 -3.69
N MET A 92 -1.65 -14.80 -4.41
CA MET A 92 -0.59 -15.81 -4.50
C MET A 92 0.09 -16.03 -3.16
N THR A 93 0.36 -14.95 -2.44
CA THR A 93 0.95 -15.01 -1.10
C THR A 93 0.04 -15.77 -0.14
N THR A 94 -1.26 -15.49 -0.20
CA THR A 94 -2.25 -16.19 0.62
C THR A 94 -2.26 -17.69 0.35
N LYS A 95 -2.17 -18.08 -0.92
CA LYS A 95 -2.08 -19.49 -1.29
C LYS A 95 -0.85 -20.15 -0.68
N TRP A 96 0.28 -19.45 -0.67
CA TRP A 96 1.51 -19.96 -0.06
C TRP A 96 1.35 -20.16 1.44
N VAL A 97 0.77 -19.19 2.13
CA VAL A 97 0.52 -19.27 3.58
C VAL A 97 -0.40 -20.46 3.89
N ASN A 98 -1.49 -20.61 3.13
CA ASN A 98 -2.40 -21.72 3.31
C ASN A 98 -1.72 -23.06 3.11
N ARG A 99 -0.84 -23.14 2.12
CA ARG A 99 -0.08 -24.34 1.83
C ARG A 99 0.85 -24.71 2.99
N LEU A 100 1.46 -23.73 3.62
CA LEU A 100 2.34 -23.94 4.77
C LEU A 100 1.57 -24.38 6.01
N ASN A 101 0.33 -23.97 6.15
CA ASN A 101 -0.48 -24.23 7.33
C ASN A 101 -1.27 -25.54 7.26
N VAL A 102 -1.18 -26.25 6.18
CA VAL A 102 -1.93 -27.49 5.96
C VAL A 102 -1.32 -28.68 6.69
N LYS A 103 -0.35 -28.50 7.45
CA LYS A 103 0.22 -29.61 8.23
C LYS A 103 -0.68 -30.05 9.39
#